data_a1e7fe1ecf99de4de3444b783bc77a67
#
_entry.id   a1e7fe1ecf99de4de3444b783bc77a67
#
_cell.length_a   1.000
_cell.length_b   1.000
_cell.length_c   1.000
_cell.angle_alpha   90.00
_cell.angle_beta   90.00
_cell.angle_gamma   90.00
#
_symmetry.space_group_name_H-M   'P 1'
#
loop_
_entity.id
_entity.type
_entity.pdbx_description
1 polymer ?
#
loop_
_entity_poly.entity_id
_entity_poly.type
_entity_poly.pdbx_seq_one_letter_code
_entity_poly.pdbx_strand_id
1 'polypeptide(L)'
;MFYLQKILLPGAILVTLYVTFFAMRALRQFGLTLPTWGKWLTGLGAAVVVALCTVNRGVGTILLLHLVVLDALLRLVGLLFRKKGAKVWGRLWGSGALTLLLATVIVLFGYVNMYTIRQTDYTLYTDKDIREEGYRVVLVADVHYGVSLRDEQLQAACDRISAENTDMVILCGDIVDENTTKEQMEACFRIFGSIQSRYGVFYIYGNHDRSLPGSTHSFTPEELEENIISNGITIVRDEVLPITEEFLLVGREDEGYSGFPNDRLSAAELVEGVSQESFLLFAEHKPVSYGENAAAGADLILSGHTHGGQMWPINLFMAITATNDNLYGSMAYTDATTGIVTSGLACWGFDVKNAAPSEYVVVTILPE
;
A
#
# COMPACT_ATOMS: atom_id res chain seq x y z
N MET A 1 -8.90 -4.46 20.32
CA MET A 1 -10.01 -5.38 20.12
C MET A 1 -11.40 -4.77 20.44
N PHE A 2 -11.61 -4.11 21.58
CA PHE A 2 -12.93 -3.54 21.97
C PHE A 2 -13.46 -2.41 21.06
N TYR A 3 -12.61 -1.56 20.50
CA TYR A 3 -13.02 -0.46 19.59
C TYR A 3 -13.44 -0.98 18.21
N LEU A 4 -12.75 -1.97 17.68
CA LEU A 4 -13.06 -2.57 16.37
C LEU A 4 -14.44 -3.23 16.37
N GLN A 5 -14.81 -3.93 17.45
CA GLN A 5 -16.14 -4.56 17.59
C GLN A 5 -17.27 -3.53 17.64
N LYS A 6 -17.06 -2.35 18.23
CA LYS A 6 -18.07 -1.27 18.30
C LYS A 6 -18.39 -0.65 16.93
N ILE A 7 -17.46 -0.73 15.98
CA ILE A 7 -17.64 -0.20 14.61
C ILE A 7 -18.07 -1.30 13.64
N LEU A 8 -17.50 -2.49 13.76
CA LEU A 8 -17.77 -3.60 12.84
C LEU A 8 -19.22 -4.11 12.93
N LEU A 9 -19.78 -4.23 14.14
CA LEU A 9 -21.14 -4.74 14.30
C LEU A 9 -22.20 -3.81 13.72
N PRO A 10 -22.22 -2.49 14.01
CA PRO A 10 -23.15 -1.56 13.34
C PRO A 10 -22.95 -1.53 11.82
N GLY A 11 -21.71 -1.57 11.36
CA GLY A 11 -21.39 -1.63 9.94
C GLY A 11 -21.95 -2.87 9.26
N ALA A 12 -21.77 -4.05 9.85
CA ALA A 12 -22.32 -5.30 9.34
C ALA A 12 -23.86 -5.29 9.29
N ILE A 13 -24.52 -4.70 10.30
CA ILE A 13 -25.98 -4.53 10.31
C ILE A 13 -26.43 -3.64 9.16
N LEU A 14 -25.79 -2.48 8.96
CA LEU A 14 -26.11 -1.55 7.88
C LEU A 14 -25.94 -2.20 6.51
N VAL A 15 -24.82 -2.91 6.29
CA VAL A 15 -24.57 -3.64 5.05
C VAL A 15 -25.62 -4.74 4.83
N THR A 16 -26.00 -5.48 5.86
CA THR A 16 -27.05 -6.51 5.79
C THR A 16 -28.39 -5.90 5.38
N LEU A 17 -28.79 -4.79 5.98
CA LEU A 17 -30.02 -4.08 5.61
C LEU A 17 -29.97 -3.61 4.15
N TYR A 18 -28.81 -3.11 3.72
CA TYR A 18 -28.64 -2.66 2.36
C TYR A 18 -28.67 -3.80 1.33
N VAL A 19 -27.99 -4.92 1.59
CA VAL A 19 -28.02 -6.12 0.74
C VAL A 19 -29.42 -6.71 0.68
N THR A 20 -30.17 -6.68 1.79
CA THR A 20 -31.58 -7.08 1.80
C THR A 20 -32.43 -6.18 0.90
N PHE A 21 -32.25 -4.86 1.01
CA PHE A 21 -32.93 -3.89 0.14
C PHE A 21 -32.59 -4.12 -1.34
N PHE A 22 -31.30 -4.32 -1.65
CA PHE A 22 -30.81 -4.61 -2.99
C PHE A 22 -31.47 -5.87 -3.57
N ALA A 23 -31.47 -6.98 -2.84
CA ALA A 23 -32.08 -8.24 -3.26
C ALA A 23 -33.59 -8.10 -3.47
N MET A 24 -34.32 -7.44 -2.54
CA MET A 24 -35.77 -7.22 -2.67
C MET A 24 -36.11 -6.32 -3.87
N ARG A 25 -35.27 -5.31 -4.16
CA ARG A 25 -35.46 -4.47 -5.35
C ARG A 25 -35.29 -5.27 -6.62
N ALA A 26 -34.24 -6.10 -6.69
CA ALA A 26 -33.98 -6.98 -7.82
C ALA A 26 -35.15 -7.94 -8.07
N LEU A 27 -35.64 -8.61 -7.02
CA LEU A 27 -36.80 -9.52 -7.13
C LEU A 27 -38.04 -8.82 -7.65
N ARG A 28 -38.36 -7.61 -7.17
CA ARG A 28 -39.50 -6.81 -7.67
C ARG A 28 -39.34 -6.46 -9.16
N GLN A 29 -38.12 -6.21 -9.63
CA GLN A 29 -37.87 -5.92 -11.04
C GLN A 29 -38.17 -7.09 -11.96
N PHE A 30 -38.06 -8.32 -11.44
CA PHE A 30 -38.48 -9.56 -12.13
C PHE A 30 -39.94 -9.95 -11.88
N GLY A 31 -40.76 -9.06 -11.28
CA GLY A 31 -42.17 -9.28 -11.01
C GLY A 31 -42.46 -10.16 -9.79
N LEU A 32 -41.44 -10.49 -9.00
CA LEU A 32 -41.58 -11.33 -7.81
C LEU A 32 -41.93 -10.46 -6.59
N THR A 33 -43.13 -10.63 -6.06
CA THR A 33 -43.56 -10.03 -4.79
C THR A 33 -43.54 -11.08 -3.68
N LEU A 34 -42.65 -10.87 -2.70
CA LEU A 34 -42.49 -11.80 -1.60
C LEU A 34 -43.55 -11.57 -0.50
N PRO A 35 -44.16 -12.65 0.06
CA PRO A 35 -44.93 -12.58 1.29
C PRO A 35 -44.02 -12.16 2.47
N THR A 36 -44.62 -11.81 3.60
CA THR A 36 -43.88 -11.31 4.77
C THR A 36 -42.77 -12.27 5.22
N TRP A 37 -43.05 -13.56 5.28
CA TRP A 37 -42.05 -14.57 5.64
C TRP A 37 -40.90 -14.64 4.61
N GLY A 38 -41.20 -14.47 3.31
CA GLY A 38 -40.17 -14.42 2.26
C GLY A 38 -39.26 -13.24 2.39
N LYS A 39 -39.74 -12.08 2.86
CA LYS A 39 -38.88 -10.89 3.16
C LYS A 39 -37.91 -11.16 4.31
N TRP A 40 -38.40 -11.84 5.36
CA TRP A 40 -37.53 -12.27 6.47
C TRP A 40 -36.46 -13.26 6.03
N LEU A 41 -36.83 -14.24 5.19
CA LEU A 41 -35.83 -15.18 4.62
C LEU A 41 -34.79 -14.46 3.75
N THR A 42 -35.18 -13.45 2.97
CA THR A 42 -34.26 -12.64 2.20
C THR A 42 -33.28 -11.88 3.13
N GLY A 43 -33.80 -11.32 4.23
CA GLY A 43 -32.98 -10.65 5.24
C GLY A 43 -32.00 -11.62 5.93
N LEU A 44 -32.46 -12.80 6.30
CA LEU A 44 -31.59 -13.83 6.88
C LEU A 44 -30.51 -14.30 5.89
N GLY A 45 -30.89 -14.53 4.63
CA GLY A 45 -29.94 -14.88 3.58
C GLY A 45 -28.86 -13.78 3.37
N ALA A 46 -29.30 -12.53 3.38
CA ALA A 46 -28.37 -11.39 3.30
C ALA A 46 -27.41 -11.35 4.51
N ALA A 47 -27.92 -11.60 5.73
CA ALA A 47 -27.08 -11.66 6.94
C ALA A 47 -26.05 -12.79 6.86
N VAL A 48 -26.44 -13.97 6.37
CA VAL A 48 -25.51 -15.08 6.17
C VAL A 48 -24.44 -14.74 5.14
N VAL A 49 -24.80 -14.13 3.99
CA VAL A 49 -23.83 -13.71 2.97
C VAL A 49 -22.86 -12.68 3.55
N VAL A 50 -23.35 -11.66 4.24
CA VAL A 50 -22.50 -10.65 4.87
C VAL A 50 -21.57 -11.28 5.91
N ALA A 51 -22.08 -12.18 6.76
CA ALA A 51 -21.26 -12.87 7.76
C ALA A 51 -20.16 -13.72 7.11
N LEU A 52 -20.48 -14.51 6.09
CA LEU A 52 -19.50 -15.33 5.35
C LEU A 52 -18.42 -14.47 4.67
N CYS A 53 -18.83 -13.33 4.10
CA CYS A 53 -17.90 -12.41 3.47
C CYS A 53 -16.99 -11.70 4.48
N THR A 54 -17.51 -11.33 5.67
CA THR A 54 -16.75 -10.57 6.67
C THR A 54 -15.84 -11.43 7.54
N VAL A 55 -16.20 -12.69 7.79
CA VAL A 55 -15.36 -13.63 8.57
C VAL A 55 -14.02 -13.89 7.89
N ASN A 56 -14.00 -13.95 6.56
CA ASN A 56 -12.78 -14.31 5.80
C ASN A 56 -11.91 -13.12 5.39
N ARG A 57 -12.26 -11.87 5.70
CA ARG A 57 -11.56 -10.63 5.30
C ARG A 57 -11.07 -10.62 3.84
N GLY A 58 -11.66 -11.46 2.99
CA GLY A 58 -11.22 -11.72 1.63
C GLY A 58 -12.01 -10.93 0.58
N VAL A 59 -11.87 -11.36 -0.66
CA VAL A 59 -12.51 -10.80 -1.87
C VAL A 59 -14.01 -10.56 -1.69
N GLY A 60 -14.70 -11.38 -0.90
CA GLY A 60 -16.13 -11.21 -0.61
C GLY A 60 -16.46 -9.90 0.12
N THR A 61 -15.67 -9.51 1.12
CA THR A 61 -15.85 -8.23 1.83
C THR A 61 -15.69 -7.05 0.87
N ILE A 62 -14.68 -7.12 0.01
CA ILE A 62 -14.39 -6.08 -0.97
C ILE A 62 -15.52 -6.00 -2.01
N LEU A 63 -16.00 -7.14 -2.50
CA LEU A 63 -17.14 -7.18 -3.42
C LEU A 63 -18.38 -6.53 -2.79
N LEU A 64 -18.68 -6.80 -1.52
CA LEU A 64 -19.79 -6.16 -0.81
C LEU A 64 -19.61 -4.65 -0.68
N LEU A 65 -18.40 -4.17 -0.36
CA LEU A 65 -18.10 -2.74 -0.30
C LEU A 65 -18.37 -2.08 -1.65
N HIS A 66 -17.82 -2.64 -2.72
CA HIS A 66 -18.03 -2.10 -4.07
C HIS A 66 -19.50 -2.16 -4.50
N LEU A 67 -20.21 -3.24 -4.17
CA LEU A 67 -21.63 -3.36 -4.46
C LEU A 67 -22.43 -2.23 -3.80
N VAL A 68 -22.21 -1.97 -2.51
CA VAL A 68 -22.90 -0.92 -1.75
C VAL A 68 -22.62 0.46 -2.34
N VAL A 69 -21.34 0.77 -2.56
CA VAL A 69 -20.92 2.09 -3.06
C VAL A 69 -21.38 2.32 -4.48
N LEU A 70 -21.18 1.36 -5.38
CA LEU A 70 -21.60 1.47 -6.78
C LEU A 70 -23.11 1.56 -6.93
N ASP A 71 -23.88 0.79 -6.16
CA ASP A 71 -25.34 0.86 -6.20
C ASP A 71 -25.84 2.24 -5.75
N ALA A 72 -25.23 2.80 -4.71
CA ALA A 72 -25.56 4.15 -4.25
C ALA A 72 -25.23 5.20 -5.33
N LEU A 73 -24.05 5.12 -5.96
CA LEU A 73 -23.65 6.02 -7.03
C LEU A 73 -24.57 5.89 -8.26
N LEU A 74 -24.87 4.66 -8.70
CA LEU A 74 -25.80 4.42 -9.82
C LEU A 74 -27.20 4.95 -9.53
N ARG A 75 -27.64 4.89 -8.26
CA ARG A 75 -28.90 5.51 -7.85
C ARG A 75 -28.86 7.03 -7.99
N LEU A 76 -27.78 7.69 -7.60
CA LEU A 76 -27.60 9.14 -7.79
C LEU A 76 -27.59 9.50 -9.28
N VAL A 77 -26.83 8.77 -10.10
CA VAL A 77 -26.82 8.93 -11.55
C VAL A 77 -28.21 8.78 -12.14
N GLY A 78 -29.02 7.83 -11.64
CA GLY A 78 -30.41 7.63 -12.05
C GLY A 78 -31.30 8.86 -11.86
N LEU A 79 -30.98 9.76 -10.94
CA LEU A 79 -31.72 11.02 -10.76
C LEU A 79 -31.58 11.95 -11.97
N LEU A 80 -30.46 11.85 -12.71
CA LEU A 80 -30.22 12.65 -13.92
C LEU A 80 -31.10 12.21 -15.10
N PHE A 81 -31.55 10.94 -15.11
CA PHE A 81 -32.35 10.34 -16.18
C PHE A 81 -33.87 10.35 -15.95
N ARG A 82 -34.35 11.18 -15.01
CA ARG A 82 -35.78 11.19 -14.61
C ARG A 82 -36.78 11.44 -15.74
N LYS A 83 -36.41 12.14 -16.82
CA LYS A 83 -37.31 12.48 -17.94
C LYS A 83 -37.12 11.64 -19.19
N LYS A 84 -35.87 11.29 -19.57
CA LYS A 84 -35.58 10.47 -20.78
C LYS A 84 -34.67 9.30 -20.38
N GLY A 85 -35.02 8.11 -20.79
CA GLY A 85 -34.27 6.89 -20.48
C GLY A 85 -34.59 6.23 -19.11
N ALA A 86 -35.49 6.82 -18.31
CA ALA A 86 -35.84 6.33 -16.97
C ALA A 86 -36.26 4.84 -16.95
N LYS A 87 -36.95 4.38 -18.01
CA LYS A 87 -37.40 2.98 -18.11
C LYS A 87 -36.26 2.00 -18.32
N VAL A 88 -35.26 2.36 -19.18
CA VAL A 88 -34.09 1.52 -19.44
C VAL A 88 -33.18 1.54 -18.22
N TRP A 89 -32.91 2.73 -17.68
CA TRP A 89 -32.11 2.88 -16.46
C TRP A 89 -32.71 2.14 -15.26
N GLY A 90 -34.04 2.27 -15.08
CA GLY A 90 -34.75 1.58 -14.01
C GLY A 90 -34.65 0.04 -14.12
N ARG A 91 -34.59 -0.51 -15.33
CA ARG A 91 -34.37 -1.95 -15.53
C ARG A 91 -32.93 -2.35 -15.20
N LEU A 92 -31.94 -1.62 -15.71
CA LEU A 92 -30.52 -1.92 -15.50
C LEU A 92 -30.15 -1.81 -14.01
N TRP A 93 -30.46 -0.68 -13.39
CA TRP A 93 -30.20 -0.49 -11.96
C TRP A 93 -31.14 -1.31 -11.09
N GLY A 94 -32.46 -1.37 -11.43
CA GLY A 94 -33.47 -2.06 -10.65
C GLY A 94 -33.20 -3.56 -10.50
N SER A 95 -32.69 -4.22 -11.54
CA SER A 95 -32.30 -5.63 -11.50
C SER A 95 -31.05 -5.89 -10.66
N GLY A 96 -30.23 -4.88 -10.39
CA GLY A 96 -28.92 -5.02 -9.76
C GLY A 96 -27.82 -5.57 -10.68
N ALA A 97 -28.17 -5.98 -11.91
CA ALA A 97 -27.22 -6.63 -12.82
C ALA A 97 -26.04 -5.72 -13.18
N LEU A 98 -26.28 -4.43 -13.44
CA LEU A 98 -25.23 -3.46 -13.73
C LEU A 98 -24.31 -3.26 -12.53
N THR A 99 -24.86 -3.16 -11.33
CA THR A 99 -24.09 -3.00 -10.08
C THR A 99 -23.17 -4.20 -9.86
N LEU A 100 -23.73 -5.41 -9.96
CA LEU A 100 -22.96 -6.66 -9.81
C LEU A 100 -21.86 -6.78 -10.87
N LEU A 101 -22.17 -6.49 -12.13
CA LEU A 101 -21.18 -6.52 -13.20
C LEU A 101 -20.01 -5.57 -12.91
N LEU A 102 -20.31 -4.31 -12.59
CA LEU A 102 -19.27 -3.30 -12.32
C LEU A 102 -18.44 -3.68 -11.08
N ALA A 103 -19.09 -4.10 -9.98
CA ALA A 103 -18.38 -4.52 -8.78
C ALA A 103 -17.47 -5.72 -9.08
N THR A 104 -17.97 -6.72 -9.81
CA THR A 104 -17.17 -7.89 -10.19
C THR A 104 -15.97 -7.51 -11.06
N VAL A 105 -16.19 -6.65 -12.09
CA VAL A 105 -15.09 -6.21 -12.96
C VAL A 105 -14.01 -5.44 -12.20
N ILE A 106 -14.40 -4.52 -11.29
CA ILE A 106 -13.46 -3.74 -10.50
C ILE A 106 -12.66 -4.65 -9.55
N VAL A 107 -13.33 -5.61 -8.90
CA VAL A 107 -12.66 -6.55 -7.99
C VAL A 107 -11.74 -7.49 -8.76
N LEU A 108 -12.16 -8.03 -9.90
CA LEU A 108 -11.31 -8.86 -10.78
C LEU A 108 -10.10 -8.07 -11.31
N PHE A 109 -10.32 -6.82 -11.72
CA PHE A 109 -9.21 -5.94 -12.10
C PHE A 109 -8.22 -5.78 -10.95
N GLY A 110 -8.70 -5.48 -9.74
CA GLY A 110 -7.84 -5.32 -8.56
C GLY A 110 -7.10 -6.60 -8.17
N TYR A 111 -7.74 -7.75 -8.34
CA TYR A 111 -7.11 -9.06 -8.11
C TYR A 111 -5.97 -9.31 -9.12
N VAL A 112 -6.20 -9.06 -10.41
CA VAL A 112 -5.16 -9.20 -11.43
C VAL A 112 -4.05 -8.17 -11.23
N ASN A 113 -4.41 -6.91 -10.93
CA ASN A 113 -3.45 -5.82 -10.72
C ASN A 113 -2.52 -6.08 -9.53
N MET A 114 -3.03 -6.71 -8.47
CA MET A 114 -2.23 -7.11 -7.31
C MET A 114 -1.04 -8.02 -7.68
N TYR A 115 -1.25 -8.96 -8.62
CA TYR A 115 -0.20 -9.87 -9.08
C TYR A 115 0.61 -9.34 -10.26
N THR A 116 0.27 -8.15 -10.78
CA THR A 116 0.97 -7.55 -11.93
C THR A 116 1.92 -6.48 -11.42
N ILE A 117 3.11 -6.91 -10.98
CA ILE A 117 4.16 -5.99 -10.52
C ILE A 117 4.69 -5.20 -11.71
N ARG A 118 4.68 -3.86 -11.61
CA ARG A 118 5.15 -2.93 -12.64
C ARG A 118 6.38 -2.19 -12.16
N GLN A 119 7.15 -1.70 -13.09
CA GLN A 119 8.15 -0.68 -12.87
C GLN A 119 7.50 0.69 -13.08
N THR A 120 7.76 1.61 -12.16
CA THR A 120 7.40 3.02 -12.27
C THR A 120 8.67 3.85 -12.26
N ASP A 121 8.86 4.70 -13.27
CA ASP A 121 10.09 5.45 -13.45
C ASP A 121 9.88 6.92 -13.13
N TYR A 122 10.84 7.51 -12.39
CA TYR A 122 10.95 8.95 -12.17
C TYR A 122 12.35 9.42 -12.55
N THR A 123 12.45 10.64 -13.05
CA THR A 123 13.73 11.32 -13.28
C THR A 123 13.76 12.59 -12.44
N LEU A 124 14.83 12.75 -11.68
CA LEU A 124 15.12 13.92 -10.87
C LEU A 124 16.38 14.57 -11.39
N TYR A 125 16.39 15.89 -11.52
CA TYR A 125 17.59 16.67 -11.80
C TYR A 125 18.02 17.39 -10.53
N THR A 126 19.35 17.53 -10.35
CA THR A 126 19.93 18.16 -9.18
C THR A 126 21.06 19.09 -9.57
N ASP A 127 21.19 20.22 -8.88
CA ASP A 127 22.32 21.16 -8.98
C ASP A 127 23.52 20.74 -8.12
N LYS A 128 23.38 19.63 -7.35
CA LYS A 128 24.50 19.04 -6.59
C LYS A 128 25.55 18.47 -7.53
N ASP A 129 26.80 18.60 -7.12
CA ASP A 129 27.95 18.06 -7.86
C ASP A 129 28.03 16.53 -7.68
N ILE A 130 27.30 15.83 -8.55
CA ILE A 130 27.30 14.37 -8.62
C ILE A 130 27.93 13.91 -9.95
N ARG A 131 28.31 12.64 -10.03
CA ARG A 131 28.88 12.06 -11.25
C ARG A 131 27.99 12.28 -12.49
N GLU A 132 28.59 12.45 -13.67
CA GLU A 132 27.89 12.76 -14.94
C GLU A 132 26.84 11.72 -15.33
N GLU A 133 27.09 10.43 -15.05
CA GLU A 133 26.14 9.35 -15.34
C GLU A 133 24.91 9.37 -14.42
N GLY A 134 24.97 10.15 -13.35
CA GLY A 134 23.95 10.20 -12.32
C GLY A 134 23.84 8.90 -11.51
N TYR A 135 22.77 8.76 -10.76
CA TYR A 135 22.49 7.59 -9.93
C TYR A 135 21.15 6.95 -10.29
N ARG A 136 21.08 5.62 -10.23
CA ARG A 136 19.87 4.85 -10.45
C ARG A 136 19.51 4.11 -9.18
N VAL A 137 18.47 4.57 -8.48
CA VAL A 137 18.00 4.06 -7.20
C VAL A 137 16.70 3.32 -7.39
N VAL A 138 16.58 2.11 -6.85
CA VAL A 138 15.31 1.36 -6.83
C VAL A 138 14.72 1.40 -5.43
N LEU A 139 13.44 1.77 -5.35
CA LEU A 139 12.63 1.72 -4.15
C LEU A 139 11.68 0.52 -4.21
N VAL A 140 11.74 -0.32 -3.20
CA VAL A 140 10.81 -1.42 -2.92
C VAL A 140 10.28 -1.23 -1.50
N ALA A 141 8.97 -1.28 -1.31
CA ALA A 141 8.35 -1.25 0.02
C ALA A 141 7.06 -2.09 0.03
N ASP A 142 6.49 -2.29 1.20
CA ASP A 142 5.15 -2.86 1.39
C ASP A 142 4.98 -4.20 0.68
N VAL A 143 5.87 -5.13 0.97
CA VAL A 143 5.90 -6.47 0.39
C VAL A 143 4.96 -7.40 1.16
N HIS A 144 4.89 -7.26 2.50
CA HIS A 144 4.07 -8.08 3.39
C HIS A 144 4.14 -9.56 2.99
N TYR A 145 5.37 -10.08 2.94
CA TYR A 145 5.64 -11.36 2.33
C TYR A 145 4.93 -12.52 3.05
N GLY A 146 4.26 -13.35 2.27
CA GLY A 146 3.39 -14.41 2.79
C GLY A 146 1.91 -14.08 2.75
N VAL A 147 1.52 -12.82 2.50
CA VAL A 147 0.11 -12.40 2.35
C VAL A 147 -0.37 -12.64 0.92
N SER A 148 0.27 -12.03 -0.07
CA SER A 148 -0.20 -12.08 -1.47
C SER A 148 0.87 -12.52 -2.46
N LEU A 149 2.16 -12.25 -2.22
CA LEU A 149 3.25 -12.64 -3.12
C LEU A 149 3.76 -14.05 -2.83
N ARG A 150 4.19 -14.72 -3.90
CA ARG A 150 4.88 -16.01 -3.89
C ARG A 150 6.34 -15.85 -4.31
N ASP A 151 7.17 -16.84 -3.98
CA ASP A 151 8.60 -16.85 -4.28
C ASP A 151 8.89 -16.54 -5.75
N GLU A 152 8.17 -17.16 -6.69
CA GLU A 152 8.41 -16.98 -8.13
C GLU A 152 8.12 -15.55 -8.60
N GLN A 153 7.13 -14.90 -8.00
CA GLN A 153 6.77 -13.53 -8.37
C GLN A 153 7.78 -12.52 -7.80
N LEU A 154 8.21 -12.73 -6.56
CA LEU A 154 9.24 -11.91 -5.93
C LEU A 154 10.57 -12.09 -6.67
N GLN A 155 10.98 -13.33 -6.98
CA GLN A 155 12.20 -13.62 -7.75
C GLN A 155 12.16 -12.93 -9.12
N ALA A 156 11.04 -13.04 -9.83
CA ALA A 156 10.90 -12.38 -11.14
C ALA A 156 10.96 -10.83 -11.06
N ALA A 157 10.55 -10.24 -9.93
CA ALA A 157 10.72 -8.80 -9.69
C ALA A 157 12.20 -8.47 -9.42
N CYS A 158 12.87 -9.24 -8.57
CA CYS A 158 14.30 -9.08 -8.25
C CYS A 158 15.20 -9.27 -9.48
N ASP A 159 14.88 -10.24 -10.36
CA ASP A 159 15.59 -10.44 -11.62
C ASP A 159 15.46 -9.23 -12.54
N ARG A 160 14.28 -8.63 -12.64
CA ARG A 160 14.07 -7.39 -13.41
C ARG A 160 14.83 -6.21 -12.81
N ILE A 161 14.79 -6.03 -11.47
CA ILE A 161 15.55 -5.00 -10.77
C ILE A 161 17.05 -5.16 -11.05
N SER A 162 17.58 -6.38 -11.00
CA SER A 162 18.98 -6.67 -11.31
C SER A 162 19.35 -6.32 -12.76
N ALA A 163 18.42 -6.48 -13.72
CA ALA A 163 18.63 -6.15 -15.12
C ALA A 163 18.64 -4.63 -15.41
N GLU A 164 18.19 -3.80 -14.47
CA GLU A 164 18.15 -2.33 -14.60
C GLU A 164 19.52 -1.63 -14.46
N ASN A 165 20.61 -2.35 -14.20
CA ASN A 165 21.92 -1.78 -13.87
C ASN A 165 21.83 -0.76 -12.74
N THR A 166 21.15 -1.13 -11.70
CA THR A 166 20.84 -0.34 -10.52
C THR A 166 22.10 -0.02 -9.72
N ASP A 167 22.24 1.22 -9.27
CA ASP A 167 23.31 1.61 -8.34
C ASP A 167 23.01 1.09 -6.93
N MET A 168 21.79 1.27 -6.44
CA MET A 168 21.38 0.79 -5.13
C MET A 168 19.89 0.42 -5.10
N VAL A 169 19.54 -0.47 -4.19
CA VAL A 169 18.15 -0.85 -3.92
C VAL A 169 17.83 -0.54 -2.47
N ILE A 170 16.74 0.19 -2.24
CA ILE A 170 16.21 0.53 -0.92
C ILE A 170 14.98 -0.32 -0.67
N LEU A 171 15.05 -1.24 0.29
CA LEU A 171 13.92 -1.96 0.87
C LEU A 171 13.35 -1.07 1.99
N CYS A 172 12.33 -0.28 1.66
CA CYS A 172 11.86 0.81 2.52
C CYS A 172 10.67 0.38 3.39
N GLY A 173 10.87 -0.69 4.15
CA GLY A 173 9.96 -1.15 5.20
C GLY A 173 8.76 -1.96 4.75
N ASP A 174 8.12 -2.59 5.74
CA ASP A 174 6.99 -3.51 5.61
C ASP A 174 7.26 -4.65 4.62
N ILE A 175 8.48 -5.20 4.72
CA ILE A 175 8.90 -6.36 3.90
C ILE A 175 8.27 -7.64 4.44
N VAL A 176 8.18 -7.76 5.76
CA VAL A 176 7.47 -8.84 6.47
C VAL A 176 6.36 -8.26 7.34
N ASP A 177 5.44 -9.10 7.80
CA ASP A 177 4.37 -8.70 8.73
C ASP A 177 4.03 -9.82 9.74
N GLU A 178 2.99 -9.61 10.54
CA GLU A 178 2.56 -10.54 11.59
C GLU A 178 2.06 -11.89 11.06
N ASN A 179 1.82 -12.01 9.76
CA ASN A 179 1.39 -13.25 9.10
C ASN A 179 2.55 -13.99 8.43
N THR A 180 3.70 -13.33 8.31
CA THR A 180 4.91 -13.92 7.72
C THR A 180 5.46 -15.00 8.64
N THR A 181 5.62 -16.24 8.14
CA THR A 181 6.30 -17.30 8.90
C THR A 181 7.82 -17.11 8.86
N LYS A 182 8.54 -17.77 9.77
CA LYS A 182 10.01 -17.74 9.79
C LYS A 182 10.60 -18.22 8.47
N GLU A 183 10.09 -19.32 7.93
CA GLU A 183 10.54 -19.88 6.65
C GLU A 183 10.27 -18.92 5.47
N GLN A 184 9.16 -18.21 5.52
CA GLN A 184 8.85 -17.17 4.53
C GLN A 184 9.79 -15.97 4.66
N MET A 185 10.07 -15.49 5.86
CA MET A 185 11.04 -14.45 6.11
C MET A 185 12.42 -14.81 5.56
N GLU A 186 12.90 -16.03 5.87
CA GLU A 186 14.18 -16.54 5.36
C GLU A 186 14.21 -16.64 3.83
N ALA A 187 13.12 -17.08 3.20
CA ALA A 187 13.00 -17.15 1.74
C ALA A 187 12.99 -15.74 1.11
N CYS A 188 12.26 -14.81 1.71
CA CYS A 188 12.13 -13.43 1.25
C CYS A 188 13.48 -12.72 1.16
N PHE A 189 14.24 -12.71 2.26
CA PHE A 189 15.54 -12.02 2.29
C PHE A 189 16.60 -12.73 1.46
N ARG A 190 16.55 -14.06 1.34
CA ARG A 190 17.41 -14.78 0.38
C ARG A 190 17.14 -14.36 -1.07
N ILE A 191 15.87 -14.10 -1.44
CA ILE A 191 15.52 -13.63 -2.78
C ILE A 191 16.01 -12.18 -2.96
N PHE A 192 15.76 -11.29 -2.01
CA PHE A 192 16.25 -9.91 -2.07
C PHE A 192 17.78 -9.82 -2.09
N GLY A 193 18.47 -10.67 -1.32
CA GLY A 193 19.93 -10.75 -1.33
C GLY A 193 20.54 -11.23 -2.66
N SER A 194 19.73 -11.79 -3.57
CA SER A 194 20.18 -12.15 -4.91
C SER A 194 20.24 -10.98 -5.91
N ILE A 195 19.69 -9.82 -5.56
CA ILE A 195 19.69 -8.65 -6.43
C ILE A 195 21.11 -8.18 -6.69
N GLN A 196 21.41 -7.95 -7.97
CA GLN A 196 22.67 -7.36 -8.40
C GLN A 196 22.53 -5.85 -8.48
N SER A 197 23.31 -5.13 -7.68
CA SER A 197 23.39 -3.68 -7.66
C SER A 197 24.81 -3.22 -7.35
N ARG A 198 25.19 -2.02 -7.79
CA ARG A 198 26.57 -1.54 -7.69
C ARG A 198 27.04 -1.34 -6.26
N TYR A 199 26.17 -0.76 -5.41
CA TYR A 199 26.50 -0.42 -4.03
C TYR A 199 25.76 -1.30 -3.00
N GLY A 200 24.88 -2.20 -3.45
CA GLY A 200 24.18 -3.15 -2.59
C GLY A 200 22.71 -2.87 -2.40
N VAL A 201 22.13 -3.65 -1.50
CA VAL A 201 20.73 -3.59 -1.06
C VAL A 201 20.70 -3.07 0.36
N PHE A 202 19.88 -2.05 0.62
CA PHE A 202 19.74 -1.40 1.92
C PHE A 202 18.34 -1.61 2.45
N TYR A 203 18.23 -1.84 3.76
CA TYR A 203 16.97 -2.10 4.43
C TYR A 203 16.66 -1.04 5.47
N ILE A 204 15.44 -0.49 5.39
CA ILE A 204 14.87 0.46 6.35
C ILE A 204 13.67 -0.22 6.98
N TYR A 205 13.50 -0.10 8.29
CA TYR A 205 12.37 -0.68 8.99
C TYR A 205 11.05 0.01 8.65
N GLY A 206 9.99 -0.79 8.49
CA GLY A 206 8.61 -0.34 8.53
C GLY A 206 7.93 -0.73 9.84
N ASN A 207 6.71 -0.27 10.00
CA ASN A 207 5.98 -0.52 11.24
C ASN A 207 5.52 -1.98 11.41
N HIS A 208 5.33 -2.72 10.33
CA HIS A 208 4.98 -4.15 10.39
C HIS A 208 6.19 -5.05 10.60
N ASP A 209 7.38 -4.66 10.18
CA ASP A 209 8.60 -5.44 10.39
C ASP A 209 8.92 -5.62 11.89
N ARG A 210 8.44 -4.71 12.74
CA ARG A 210 8.67 -4.69 14.20
C ARG A 210 7.51 -5.18 15.05
N SER A 211 6.59 -5.94 14.53
CA SER A 211 5.37 -6.40 15.22
C SER A 211 4.46 -5.27 15.71
N LEU A 212 3.22 -5.30 15.32
CA LEU A 212 2.18 -4.43 15.88
C LEU A 212 2.01 -4.66 17.39
N PRO A 213 1.69 -3.63 18.20
CA PRO A 213 1.37 -3.81 19.60
C PRO A 213 0.29 -4.86 19.82
N GLY A 214 0.64 -5.92 20.57
CA GLY A 214 -0.27 -7.04 20.86
C GLY A 214 -0.33 -8.13 19.79
N SER A 215 0.54 -8.10 18.79
CA SER A 215 0.84 -9.21 17.89
C SER A 215 2.28 -9.70 18.11
N THR A 216 2.58 -10.89 17.60
CA THR A 216 3.93 -11.47 17.64
C THR A 216 4.23 -12.12 16.31
N HIS A 217 5.42 -11.86 15.76
CA HIS A 217 5.94 -12.62 14.63
C HIS A 217 6.25 -14.07 15.02
N SER A 218 6.39 -14.94 14.04
CA SER A 218 6.88 -16.31 14.24
C SER A 218 8.42 -16.40 14.40
N PHE A 219 9.10 -15.25 14.33
CA PHE A 219 10.54 -15.07 14.48
C PHE A 219 10.82 -13.88 15.42
N THR A 220 12.02 -13.85 16.02
CA THR A 220 12.43 -12.73 16.88
C THR A 220 13.04 -11.59 16.07
N PRO A 221 13.13 -10.36 16.63
CA PRO A 221 13.85 -9.26 15.99
C PRO A 221 15.30 -9.60 15.63
N GLU A 222 15.99 -10.35 16.52
CA GLU A 222 17.38 -10.77 16.31
C GLU A 222 17.48 -11.75 15.14
N GLU A 223 16.54 -12.70 15.01
CA GLU A 223 16.47 -13.63 13.87
C GLU A 223 16.21 -12.91 12.55
N LEU A 224 15.39 -11.85 12.58
CA LEU A 224 15.15 -11.00 11.41
C LEU A 224 16.43 -10.27 11.00
N GLU A 225 17.10 -9.58 11.93
CA GLU A 225 18.33 -8.83 11.66
C GLU A 225 19.47 -9.77 11.18
N GLU A 226 19.65 -10.91 11.83
CA GLU A 226 20.64 -11.92 11.41
C GLU A 226 20.38 -12.42 10.00
N ASN A 227 19.12 -12.66 9.65
CA ASN A 227 18.73 -13.13 8.32
C ASN A 227 18.97 -12.05 7.26
N ILE A 228 18.62 -10.78 7.52
CA ILE A 228 18.88 -9.66 6.62
C ILE A 228 20.39 -9.56 6.33
N ILE A 229 21.21 -9.51 7.39
CA ILE A 229 22.65 -9.31 7.28
C ILE A 229 23.34 -10.52 6.61
N SER A 230 22.93 -11.74 6.95
CA SER A 230 23.52 -12.97 6.37
C SER A 230 23.24 -13.11 4.85
N ASN A 231 22.21 -12.44 4.35
CA ASN A 231 21.92 -12.37 2.91
C ASN A 231 22.59 -11.14 2.21
N GLY A 232 23.52 -10.45 2.87
CA GLY A 232 24.29 -9.35 2.28
C GLY A 232 23.52 -8.03 2.17
N ILE A 233 22.42 -7.89 2.90
CA ILE A 233 21.62 -6.67 2.94
C ILE A 233 22.06 -5.81 4.12
N THR A 234 22.29 -4.52 3.87
CA THR A 234 22.72 -3.57 4.90
C THR A 234 21.51 -2.93 5.58
N ILE A 235 21.39 -3.06 6.89
CA ILE A 235 20.37 -2.36 7.67
C ILE A 235 20.84 -0.92 7.91
N VAL A 236 20.00 0.07 7.60
CA VAL A 236 20.28 1.49 7.85
C VAL A 236 19.16 2.02 8.74
N ARG A 237 19.52 2.36 10.00
CA ARG A 237 18.58 2.69 11.05
C ARG A 237 19.08 3.87 11.87
N ASP A 238 18.44 5.03 11.71
CA ASP A 238 18.89 6.31 12.27
C ASP A 238 20.39 6.52 12.05
N GLU A 239 20.78 6.38 10.79
CA GLU A 239 22.20 6.40 10.38
C GLU A 239 22.34 7.11 9.03
N VAL A 240 23.45 7.79 8.85
CA VAL A 240 23.90 8.35 7.58
C VAL A 240 25.01 7.46 7.01
N LEU A 241 24.73 6.86 5.87
CA LEU A 241 25.65 5.97 5.19
C LEU A 241 26.21 6.65 3.93
N PRO A 242 27.52 6.95 3.86
CA PRO A 242 28.14 7.41 2.63
C PRO A 242 28.15 6.30 1.57
N ILE A 243 27.42 6.50 0.47
CA ILE A 243 27.47 5.64 -0.71
C ILE A 243 28.68 6.00 -1.55
N THR A 244 28.88 7.29 -1.75
CA THR A 244 30.09 7.92 -2.31
C THR A 244 30.37 9.21 -1.53
N GLU A 245 31.40 9.95 -1.91
CA GLU A 245 31.70 11.25 -1.28
C GLU A 245 30.58 12.28 -1.53
N GLU A 246 29.96 12.21 -2.72
CA GLU A 246 28.92 13.16 -3.14
C GLU A 246 27.48 12.67 -2.90
N PHE A 247 27.28 11.39 -2.50
CA PHE A 247 25.95 10.80 -2.36
C PHE A 247 25.79 10.03 -1.04
N LEU A 248 24.87 10.47 -0.19
CA LEU A 248 24.64 9.90 1.13
C LEU A 248 23.23 9.34 1.25
N LEU A 249 23.09 8.16 1.83
CA LEU A 249 21.82 7.55 2.23
C LEU A 249 21.58 7.82 3.71
N VAL A 250 20.47 8.47 4.04
CA VAL A 250 19.99 8.71 5.40
C VAL A 250 18.82 7.76 5.66
N GLY A 251 19.07 6.70 6.40
CA GLY A 251 18.02 5.75 6.80
C GLY A 251 17.41 6.17 8.12
N ARG A 252 16.10 6.35 8.15
CA ARG A 252 15.35 6.69 9.35
C ARG A 252 14.71 5.48 9.99
N GLU A 253 14.73 5.44 11.31
CA GLU A 253 13.93 4.49 12.08
C GLU A 253 12.44 4.79 11.85
N ASP A 254 11.58 3.77 11.85
CA ASP A 254 10.13 3.98 11.84
C ASP A 254 9.69 4.73 13.10
N GLU A 255 8.79 5.69 12.97
CA GLU A 255 8.30 6.49 14.10
C GLU A 255 7.47 5.68 15.12
N GLY A 256 7.23 4.39 14.82
CA GLY A 256 6.46 3.50 15.68
C GLY A 256 4.95 3.80 15.65
N TYR A 257 4.28 3.46 16.76
CA TYR A 257 2.85 3.68 16.94
C TYR A 257 2.59 4.74 18.00
N SER A 258 1.61 5.60 17.77
CA SER A 258 1.19 6.63 18.73
C SER A 258 0.93 6.01 20.12
N GLY A 259 1.61 6.55 21.13
CA GLY A 259 1.54 6.07 22.52
C GLY A 259 2.59 5.02 22.90
N PHE A 260 3.48 4.62 21.97
CA PHE A 260 4.62 3.77 22.27
C PHE A 260 5.91 4.59 22.17
N PRO A 261 6.83 4.49 23.17
CA PRO A 261 8.10 5.18 23.11
C PRO A 261 8.89 4.76 21.87
N ASN A 262 9.50 5.73 21.23
CA ASN A 262 10.39 5.55 20.11
C ASN A 262 11.63 6.44 20.37
N ASP A 263 12.80 5.85 20.29
CA ASP A 263 14.09 6.53 20.46
C ASP A 263 14.64 7.07 19.13
N ARG A 264 13.76 7.28 18.12
CA ARG A 264 14.10 7.79 16.80
C ARG A 264 14.79 9.15 16.91
N LEU A 265 15.95 9.27 16.27
CA LEU A 265 16.64 10.55 16.15
C LEU A 265 15.85 11.53 15.26
N SER A 266 15.94 12.81 15.55
CA SER A 266 15.48 13.83 14.63
C SER A 266 16.33 13.87 13.36
N ALA A 267 15.76 14.33 12.25
CA ALA A 267 16.52 14.46 11.01
C ALA A 267 17.74 15.40 11.16
N ALA A 268 17.59 16.46 11.96
CA ALA A 268 18.66 17.41 12.26
C ALA A 268 19.82 16.77 13.04
N GLU A 269 19.52 15.90 14.03
CA GLU A 269 20.54 15.15 14.77
C GLU A 269 21.27 14.16 13.84
N LEU A 270 20.57 13.50 12.93
CA LEU A 270 21.18 12.57 11.98
C LEU A 270 22.19 13.22 11.06
N VAL A 271 21.89 14.42 10.55
CA VAL A 271 22.77 15.11 9.60
C VAL A 271 23.70 16.13 10.28
N GLU A 272 23.84 16.10 11.60
CA GLU A 272 24.77 16.97 12.31
C GLU A 272 26.21 16.75 11.83
N GLY A 273 26.83 17.79 11.27
CA GLY A 273 28.18 17.73 10.69
C GLY A 273 28.27 17.12 9.30
N VAL A 274 27.14 16.75 8.69
CA VAL A 274 27.10 16.26 7.30
C VAL A 274 27.15 17.44 6.33
N SER A 275 27.95 17.30 5.23
CA SER A 275 28.02 18.33 4.20
C SER A 275 26.71 18.45 3.45
N GLN A 276 26.20 19.67 3.37
CA GLN A 276 25.03 20.01 2.58
C GLN A 276 25.33 20.16 1.07
N GLU A 277 26.57 20.00 0.65
CA GLU A 277 26.98 19.96 -0.76
C GLU A 277 26.75 18.58 -1.38
N SER A 278 26.74 17.52 -0.55
CA SER A 278 26.42 16.16 -0.99
C SER A 278 24.92 16.00 -1.23
N PHE A 279 24.56 15.09 -2.15
CA PHE A 279 23.16 14.68 -2.37
C PHE A 279 22.69 13.83 -1.19
N LEU A 280 21.60 14.26 -0.54
CA LEU A 280 21.03 13.57 0.62
C LEU A 280 19.76 12.84 0.22
N LEU A 281 19.84 11.50 0.12
CA LEU A 281 18.67 10.64 -0.06
C LEU A 281 18.20 10.17 1.30
N PHE A 282 17.01 10.62 1.72
CA PHE A 282 16.33 10.12 2.92
C PHE A 282 15.43 8.95 2.57
N ALA A 283 15.53 7.88 3.34
CA ALA A 283 14.62 6.75 3.28
C ALA A 283 13.90 6.61 4.62
N GLU A 284 12.59 6.79 4.62
CA GLU A 284 11.73 6.55 5.77
C GLU A 284 10.45 5.85 5.32
N HIS A 285 9.99 4.87 6.08
CA HIS A 285 8.86 4.06 5.66
C HIS A 285 7.56 4.87 5.58
N LYS A 286 7.20 5.59 6.66
CA LYS A 286 5.99 6.42 6.70
C LYS A 286 6.24 7.82 6.15
N PRO A 287 5.44 8.32 5.18
CA PRO A 287 5.59 9.66 4.64
C PRO A 287 4.92 10.71 5.55
N VAL A 288 5.50 10.97 6.73
CA VAL A 288 4.91 11.86 7.75
C VAL A 288 5.89 12.90 8.32
N SER A 289 7.16 12.84 7.89
CA SER A 289 8.22 13.74 8.38
C SER A 289 8.91 14.52 7.27
N TYR A 290 8.25 14.73 6.15
CA TYR A 290 8.85 15.41 4.98
C TYR A 290 9.32 16.83 5.31
N GLY A 291 8.57 17.57 6.14
CA GLY A 291 8.97 18.90 6.58
C GLY A 291 10.25 18.90 7.42
N GLU A 292 10.42 17.93 8.29
CA GLU A 292 11.61 17.74 9.11
C GLU A 292 12.82 17.34 8.25
N ASN A 293 12.63 16.37 7.34
CA ASN A 293 13.68 15.89 6.45
C ASN A 293 14.12 16.98 5.46
N ALA A 294 13.18 17.73 4.89
CA ALA A 294 13.48 18.87 4.03
C ALA A 294 14.26 19.97 4.76
N ALA A 295 13.88 20.28 6.01
CA ALA A 295 14.61 21.25 6.84
C ALA A 295 16.03 20.77 7.19
N ALA A 296 16.27 19.46 7.19
CA ALA A 296 17.57 18.84 7.38
C ALA A 296 18.40 18.76 6.07
N GLY A 297 17.86 19.22 4.94
CA GLY A 297 18.55 19.28 3.66
C GLY A 297 18.33 18.06 2.75
N ALA A 298 17.25 17.31 2.93
CA ALA A 298 16.92 16.21 2.02
C ALA A 298 16.70 16.70 0.59
N ASP A 299 17.39 16.13 -0.39
CA ASP A 299 17.14 16.35 -1.82
C ASP A 299 16.03 15.41 -2.32
N LEU A 300 16.08 14.16 -1.89
CA LEU A 300 15.07 13.14 -2.21
C LEU A 300 14.63 12.40 -0.96
N ILE A 301 13.31 12.21 -0.80
CA ILE A 301 12.72 11.39 0.26
C ILE A 301 11.96 10.23 -0.38
N LEU A 302 12.30 9.00 0.00
CA LEU A 302 11.66 7.78 -0.47
C LEU A 302 10.84 7.16 0.66
N SER A 303 9.58 6.81 0.38
CA SER A 303 8.65 6.24 1.35
C SER A 303 7.71 5.18 0.75
N GLY A 304 7.10 4.38 1.63
CA GLY A 304 6.06 3.41 1.33
C GLY A 304 4.80 3.64 2.19
N HIS A 305 4.35 2.59 2.92
CA HIS A 305 3.32 2.59 3.97
C HIS A 305 1.88 2.76 3.50
N THR A 306 1.62 3.64 2.56
CA THR A 306 0.26 4.06 2.20
C THR A 306 -0.45 3.11 1.26
N HIS A 307 0.28 2.22 0.58
CA HIS A 307 -0.18 1.37 -0.52
C HIS A 307 -0.92 2.14 -1.64
N GLY A 308 -0.71 3.47 -1.74
CA GLY A 308 -1.48 4.35 -2.63
C GLY A 308 -2.98 4.36 -2.31
N GLY A 309 -3.33 4.06 -1.04
CA GLY A 309 -4.70 3.85 -0.59
C GLY A 309 -5.31 2.53 -1.03
N GLN A 310 -4.54 1.63 -1.63
CA GLN A 310 -4.80 0.25 -2.05
C GLN A 310 -6.12 0.02 -2.82
N MET A 311 -7.28 0.45 -2.26
CA MET A 311 -8.61 0.15 -2.79
C MET A 311 -9.47 1.40 -2.97
N TRP A 312 -10.13 1.49 -4.13
CA TRP A 312 -11.24 2.42 -4.29
C TRP A 312 -12.50 1.89 -3.53
N PRO A 313 -13.28 2.74 -2.85
CA PRO A 313 -13.10 4.18 -2.69
C PRO A 313 -12.30 4.59 -1.44
N ILE A 314 -11.63 3.65 -0.77
CA ILE A 314 -10.87 3.90 0.47
C ILE A 314 -9.76 4.92 0.22
N ASN A 315 -9.09 4.83 -0.93
CA ASN A 315 -8.05 5.78 -1.33
C ASN A 315 -8.55 7.24 -1.33
N LEU A 316 -9.81 7.49 -1.73
CA LEU A 316 -10.39 8.84 -1.71
C LEU A 316 -10.61 9.34 -0.28
N PHE A 317 -11.01 8.44 0.62
CA PHE A 317 -11.16 8.76 2.02
C PHE A 317 -9.79 9.03 2.66
N MET A 318 -8.78 8.21 2.39
CA MET A 318 -7.42 8.41 2.86
C MET A 318 -6.84 9.74 2.36
N ALA A 319 -7.04 10.10 1.09
CA ALA A 319 -6.56 11.36 0.53
C ALA A 319 -7.13 12.62 1.25
N ILE A 320 -8.29 12.48 1.92
CA ILE A 320 -8.93 13.60 2.63
C ILE A 320 -8.60 13.57 4.14
N THR A 321 -8.42 12.39 4.71
CA THR A 321 -8.35 12.20 6.18
C THR A 321 -6.97 11.77 6.68
N ALA A 322 -6.08 11.28 5.80
CA ALA A 322 -4.75 10.85 6.19
C ALA A 322 -3.88 12.05 6.61
N THR A 323 -3.00 11.79 7.56
CA THR A 323 -2.00 12.74 8.06
C THR A 323 -0.67 12.63 7.31
N ASN A 324 -0.62 11.80 6.27
CA ASN A 324 0.57 11.59 5.44
C ASN A 324 0.85 12.82 4.56
N ASP A 325 2.10 13.17 4.41
CA ASP A 325 2.57 14.28 3.56
C ASP A 325 2.26 14.02 2.08
N ASN A 326 2.33 12.76 1.63
CA ASN A 326 1.90 12.32 0.31
C ASN A 326 1.26 10.92 0.41
N LEU A 327 0.28 10.66 -0.44
CA LEU A 327 -0.39 9.36 -0.50
C LEU A 327 0.26 8.42 -1.53
N TYR A 328 0.71 8.95 -2.68
CA TYR A 328 1.25 8.15 -3.79
C TYR A 328 1.91 9.03 -4.85
N GLY A 329 2.99 8.53 -5.42
CA GLY A 329 3.70 9.15 -6.53
C GLY A 329 4.72 10.20 -6.11
N SER A 330 5.24 10.94 -7.08
CA SER A 330 6.22 11.99 -6.86
C SER A 330 5.55 13.33 -6.56
N MET A 331 6.12 14.08 -5.62
CA MET A 331 5.68 15.40 -5.22
C MET A 331 6.91 16.30 -4.97
N ALA A 332 6.97 17.46 -5.62
CA ALA A 332 7.88 18.52 -5.22
C ALA A 332 7.39 19.07 -3.86
N TYR A 333 8.08 18.73 -2.79
CA TYR A 333 7.72 19.14 -1.43
C TYR A 333 8.17 20.58 -1.16
N THR A 334 9.41 20.88 -1.54
CA THR A 334 9.97 22.24 -1.62
C THR A 334 10.60 22.45 -2.98
N ASP A 335 11.18 23.63 -3.25
CA ASP A 335 11.93 23.89 -4.48
C ASP A 335 13.19 22.99 -4.59
N ALA A 336 13.74 22.53 -3.45
CA ALA A 336 14.94 21.71 -3.37
C ALA A 336 14.66 20.24 -3.02
N THR A 337 13.48 19.89 -2.51
CA THR A 337 13.19 18.55 -1.99
C THR A 337 12.06 17.87 -2.76
N THR A 338 12.33 16.70 -3.30
CA THR A 338 11.30 15.84 -3.91
C THR A 338 10.98 14.66 -2.98
N GLY A 339 9.68 14.41 -2.76
CA GLY A 339 9.20 13.22 -2.08
C GLY A 339 8.60 12.21 -3.05
N ILE A 340 8.90 10.93 -2.90
CA ILE A 340 8.29 9.85 -3.68
C ILE A 340 7.74 8.80 -2.74
N VAL A 341 6.44 8.52 -2.86
CA VAL A 341 5.75 7.44 -2.14
C VAL A 341 5.37 6.36 -3.12
N THR A 342 5.89 5.14 -2.92
CA THR A 342 5.45 3.99 -3.71
C THR A 342 4.11 3.47 -3.22
N SER A 343 3.35 2.86 -4.10
CA SER A 343 2.15 2.11 -3.72
C SER A 343 2.46 0.70 -3.20
N GLY A 344 3.74 0.32 -3.16
CA GLY A 344 4.21 -0.96 -2.64
C GLY A 344 4.15 -2.11 -3.64
N LEU A 345 4.99 -3.11 -3.37
CA LEU A 345 5.14 -4.28 -4.23
C LEU A 345 3.91 -5.19 -4.16
N ALA A 346 3.22 -5.23 -3.02
CA ALA A 346 2.08 -6.11 -2.77
C ALA A 346 0.91 -5.42 -2.06
N CYS A 347 0.06 -6.21 -1.41
CA CYS A 347 -1.12 -5.77 -0.67
C CYS A 347 -0.97 -6.05 0.81
N TRP A 348 -1.64 -5.25 1.63
CA TRP A 348 -1.83 -5.52 3.04
C TRP A 348 -3.27 -5.86 3.37
N GLY A 349 -3.48 -6.92 4.14
CA GLY A 349 -4.77 -7.28 4.76
C GLY A 349 -5.87 -7.77 3.83
N PHE A 350 -5.91 -7.34 2.56
CA PHE A 350 -6.92 -7.73 1.56
C PHE A 350 -6.26 -8.02 0.21
N ASP A 351 -6.65 -9.14 -0.39
CA ASP A 351 -6.10 -9.62 -1.67
C ASP A 351 -6.68 -8.89 -2.90
N VAL A 352 -6.73 -7.57 -2.86
CA VAL A 352 -7.20 -6.73 -3.98
C VAL A 352 -6.51 -5.37 -3.93
N LYS A 353 -6.02 -4.90 -5.08
CA LYS A 353 -5.39 -3.60 -5.24
C LYS A 353 -5.94 -2.94 -6.52
N ASN A 354 -6.93 -2.07 -6.38
CA ASN A 354 -7.62 -1.46 -7.52
C ASN A 354 -7.54 0.07 -7.58
N ALA A 355 -6.87 0.71 -6.62
CA ALA A 355 -6.67 2.16 -6.60
C ALA A 355 -5.26 2.58 -7.05
N ALA A 356 -4.28 1.68 -6.92
CA ALA A 356 -2.90 1.92 -7.30
C ALA A 356 -2.27 0.62 -7.85
N PRO A 357 -1.15 0.66 -8.59
CA PRO A 357 -0.47 -0.55 -9.09
C PRO A 357 0.24 -1.31 -7.95
N SER A 358 0.60 -2.58 -8.19
CA SER A 358 1.72 -3.21 -7.49
C SER A 358 2.99 -2.82 -8.24
N GLU A 359 3.98 -2.25 -7.54
CA GLU A 359 5.14 -1.68 -8.22
C GLU A 359 6.41 -1.72 -7.38
N TYR A 360 7.53 -1.64 -8.08
CA TYR A 360 8.76 -1.05 -7.59
C TYR A 360 9.04 0.24 -8.38
N VAL A 361 9.73 1.18 -7.74
CA VAL A 361 10.01 2.48 -8.36
C VAL A 361 11.48 2.57 -8.70
N VAL A 362 11.78 3.08 -9.89
CA VAL A 362 13.15 3.40 -10.33
C VAL A 362 13.29 4.91 -10.41
N VAL A 363 14.23 5.47 -9.67
CA VAL A 363 14.55 6.90 -9.69
C VAL A 363 15.91 7.10 -10.34
N THR A 364 15.93 7.79 -11.47
CA THR A 364 17.15 8.22 -12.12
C THR A 364 17.45 9.66 -11.70
N ILE A 365 18.58 9.87 -11.04
CA ILE A 365 19.02 11.17 -10.53
C ILE A 365 20.15 11.64 -11.44
N LEU A 366 20.00 12.78 -12.09
CA LEU A 366 20.95 13.33 -13.06
C LEU A 366 21.42 14.72 -12.62
N PRO A 367 22.69 15.10 -12.90
CA PRO A 367 23.11 16.49 -12.76
C PRO A 367 22.35 17.38 -13.77
N GLU A 368 22.13 18.69 -13.42
CA GLU A 368 21.54 19.68 -14.33
C GLU A 368 22.43 20.03 -15.52
#